data_27f2075c6a1734ab97f8e96bd23de1b2
#
_entry.id   27f2075c6a1734ab97f8e96bd23de1b2
#
_cell.length_a   1.000
_cell.length_b   1.000
_cell.length_c   1.000
_cell.angle_alpha   90.00
_cell.angle_beta   90.00
_cell.angle_gamma   90.00
#
_symmetry.space_group_name_H-M   'P 1'
#
loop_
_entity.id
_entity.type
_entity.pdbx_description
1 polymer ?
#
loop_
_entity_poly.entity_id
_entity_poly.type
_entity_poly.pdbx_seq_one_letter_code
_entity_poly.pdbx_strand_id
1 'polypeptide(L)'
;AKNNVKNIADYLTNNQTFLPNGDLFTVQRFQQLGLNLGFSDGMALLNFLFENAFIKGKLSYSFLKGVMSNQTFDTNPIFTILHEACYAQKFATEWSAFRVLKEYPIFKYEVNKKLIFTGEMLYPWMLDIYKSLSPFKKAAQILSEKNDWPILYKKEVLQKNQVPVAAVIYTNDMYVDRNFSIE
;
A
#
# COMPACT_ATOMS: atom_id res chain seq x y z
N ALA A 1 -11.41 -11.25 -15.24
CA ALA A 1 -10.78 -10.43 -14.16
C ALA A 1 -11.73 -9.40 -13.57
N LYS A 2 -12.27 -8.42 -14.34
CA LYS A 2 -13.10 -7.32 -13.79
C LYS A 2 -14.26 -7.79 -12.90
N ASN A 3 -14.98 -8.82 -13.30
CA ASN A 3 -16.09 -9.37 -12.51
C ASN A 3 -15.60 -10.01 -11.19
N ASN A 4 -14.43 -10.66 -11.21
CA ASN A 4 -13.90 -11.30 -10.01
C ASN A 4 -13.45 -10.26 -8.97
N VAL A 5 -12.80 -9.18 -9.39
CA VAL A 5 -12.41 -8.06 -8.48
C VAL A 5 -13.63 -7.49 -7.77
N LYS A 6 -14.69 -7.19 -8.52
CA LYS A 6 -15.95 -6.70 -7.95
C LYS A 6 -16.56 -7.72 -6.97
N ASN A 7 -16.66 -8.98 -7.38
CA ASN A 7 -17.26 -10.02 -6.55
C ASN A 7 -16.47 -10.24 -5.24
N ILE A 8 -15.13 -10.15 -5.28
CA ILE A 8 -14.28 -10.22 -4.09
C ILE A 8 -14.58 -9.05 -3.16
N ALA A 9 -14.62 -7.82 -3.69
CA ALA A 9 -14.87 -6.61 -2.91
C ALA A 9 -16.28 -6.63 -2.28
N ASP A 10 -17.30 -7.02 -3.05
CA ASP A 10 -18.68 -7.19 -2.53
C ASP A 10 -18.73 -8.26 -1.44
N TYR A 11 -18.04 -9.39 -1.63
CA TYR A 11 -17.97 -10.44 -0.62
C TYR A 11 -17.34 -9.93 0.68
N LEU A 12 -16.22 -9.22 0.60
CA LEU A 12 -15.52 -8.66 1.77
C LEU A 12 -16.34 -7.58 2.47
N THR A 13 -17.18 -6.85 1.76
CA THR A 13 -18.08 -5.86 2.37
C THR A 13 -19.18 -6.52 3.20
N ASN A 14 -19.66 -7.69 2.77
CA ASN A 14 -20.79 -8.38 3.38
C ASN A 14 -20.36 -9.52 4.34
N ASN A 15 -19.09 -9.91 4.36
CA ASN A 15 -18.61 -11.07 5.14
C ASN A 15 -17.31 -10.74 5.84
N GLN A 16 -17.30 -10.85 7.16
CA GLN A 16 -16.05 -10.81 7.91
C GLN A 16 -15.14 -11.96 7.49
N THR A 17 -13.96 -11.66 7.00
CA THR A 17 -13.03 -12.62 6.42
C THR A 17 -11.66 -12.49 7.05
N PHE A 18 -10.99 -13.63 7.25
CA PHE A 18 -9.64 -13.68 7.80
C PHE A 18 -8.68 -14.36 6.81
N LEU A 19 -7.46 -13.88 6.77
CA LEU A 19 -6.35 -14.53 6.09
C LEU A 19 -5.86 -15.74 6.89
N PRO A 20 -5.06 -16.66 6.29
CA PRO A 20 -4.57 -17.85 6.98
C PRO A 20 -3.76 -17.59 8.26
N ASN A 21 -3.13 -16.43 8.40
CA ASN A 21 -2.43 -16.00 9.62
C ASN A 21 -3.37 -15.43 10.69
N GLY A 22 -4.68 -15.35 10.39
CA GLY A 22 -5.71 -14.82 11.27
C GLY A 22 -5.84 -13.30 11.25
N ASP A 23 -5.18 -12.62 10.33
CA ASP A 23 -5.38 -11.18 10.09
C ASP A 23 -6.73 -10.91 9.45
N LEU A 24 -7.36 -9.79 9.80
CA LEU A 24 -8.58 -9.37 9.14
C LEU A 24 -8.32 -8.99 7.68
N PHE A 25 -9.11 -9.55 6.77
CA PHE A 25 -9.06 -9.24 5.35
C PHE A 25 -10.22 -8.33 4.96
N THR A 26 -9.93 -7.05 4.78
CA THR A 26 -10.89 -6.00 4.45
C THR A 26 -10.80 -5.61 2.97
N VAL A 27 -11.77 -4.83 2.50
CA VAL A 27 -11.73 -4.23 1.16
C VAL A 27 -10.50 -3.31 1.02
N GLN A 28 -10.16 -2.52 2.04
CA GLN A 28 -8.98 -1.65 2.02
C GLN A 28 -7.69 -2.48 1.87
N ARG A 29 -7.59 -3.59 2.60
CA ARG A 29 -6.45 -4.51 2.47
C ARG A 29 -6.41 -5.16 1.08
N PHE A 30 -7.56 -5.48 0.50
CA PHE A 30 -7.66 -5.97 -0.87
C PHE A 30 -7.16 -4.92 -1.89
N GLN A 31 -7.48 -3.64 -1.68
CA GLN A 31 -7.00 -2.54 -2.53
C GLN A 31 -5.47 -2.41 -2.55
N GLN A 32 -4.79 -2.75 -1.46
CA GLN A 32 -3.31 -2.70 -1.38
C GLN A 32 -2.60 -3.68 -2.32
N LEU A 33 -3.30 -4.68 -2.88
CA LEU A 33 -2.73 -5.52 -3.94
C LEU A 33 -2.35 -4.72 -5.20
N GLY A 34 -2.80 -3.49 -5.30
CA GLY A 34 -2.39 -2.56 -6.36
C GLY A 34 -0.90 -2.28 -6.40
N LEU A 35 -0.17 -2.48 -5.29
CA LEU A 35 1.30 -2.45 -5.29
C LEU A 35 1.90 -3.33 -6.39
N ASN A 36 1.30 -4.50 -6.63
CA ASN A 36 1.78 -5.43 -7.64
C ASN A 36 1.63 -4.91 -9.09
N LEU A 37 0.74 -3.95 -9.33
CA LEU A 37 0.49 -3.43 -10.69
C LEU A 37 1.68 -2.68 -11.29
N GLY A 38 2.61 -2.20 -10.47
CA GLY A 38 3.83 -1.55 -10.91
C GLY A 38 4.92 -2.51 -11.41
N PHE A 39 4.81 -3.81 -11.13
CA PHE A 39 5.73 -4.81 -11.67
C PHE A 39 5.37 -5.17 -13.11
N SER A 40 6.36 -5.55 -13.90
CA SER A 40 6.20 -5.88 -15.33
C SER A 40 5.20 -7.01 -15.60
N ASP A 41 5.10 -7.98 -14.69
CA ASP A 41 4.19 -9.12 -14.74
C ASP A 41 3.02 -9.04 -13.74
N GLY A 42 2.94 -7.94 -12.97
CA GLY A 42 2.00 -7.76 -11.86
C GLY A 42 0.53 -7.89 -12.27
N MET A 43 0.16 -7.38 -13.44
CA MET A 43 -1.21 -7.53 -13.96
C MET A 43 -1.57 -9.00 -14.22
N ALA A 44 -0.65 -9.76 -14.80
CA ALA A 44 -0.86 -11.19 -15.06
C ALA A 44 -0.95 -11.96 -13.74
N LEU A 45 -0.04 -11.70 -12.80
CA LEU A 45 -0.01 -12.32 -11.48
C LEU A 45 -1.32 -12.09 -10.73
N LEU A 46 -1.81 -10.86 -10.66
CA LEU A 46 -3.08 -10.55 -10.01
C LEU A 46 -4.27 -11.19 -10.74
N ASN A 47 -4.22 -11.27 -12.07
CA ASN A 47 -5.28 -11.91 -12.84
C ASN A 47 -5.39 -13.40 -12.47
N PHE A 48 -4.26 -14.13 -12.43
CA PHE A 48 -4.23 -15.54 -11.99
C PHE A 48 -4.70 -15.68 -10.54
N LEU A 49 -4.30 -14.79 -9.66
CA LEU A 49 -4.73 -14.79 -8.26
C LEU A 49 -6.26 -14.67 -8.14
N PHE A 50 -6.88 -13.78 -8.92
CA PHE A 50 -8.32 -13.53 -8.85
C PHE A 50 -9.16 -14.58 -9.59
N GLU A 51 -8.58 -15.30 -10.54
CA GLU A 51 -9.30 -16.26 -11.38
C GLU A 51 -9.94 -17.38 -10.55
N ASN A 52 -9.22 -17.87 -9.55
CA ASN A 52 -9.65 -18.95 -8.66
C ASN A 52 -10.00 -18.46 -7.25
N ALA A 53 -10.47 -17.22 -7.14
CA ALA A 53 -10.77 -16.62 -5.83
C ALA A 53 -11.90 -17.34 -5.10
N PHE A 54 -12.87 -17.91 -5.81
CA PHE A 54 -14.05 -18.55 -5.22
C PHE A 54 -14.12 -20.05 -5.46
N ILE A 55 -14.47 -20.78 -4.39
CA ILE A 55 -14.88 -22.19 -4.44
C ILE A 55 -16.21 -22.32 -3.69
N LYS A 56 -17.24 -22.82 -4.36
CA LYS A 56 -18.59 -23.00 -3.79
C LYS A 56 -19.12 -21.73 -3.08
N GLY A 57 -18.90 -20.55 -3.68
CA GLY A 57 -19.39 -19.27 -3.19
C GLY A 57 -18.61 -18.67 -2.01
N LYS A 58 -17.51 -19.28 -1.59
CA LYS A 58 -16.62 -18.76 -0.54
C LYS A 58 -15.23 -18.46 -1.10
N LEU A 59 -14.52 -17.51 -0.50
CA LEU A 59 -13.13 -17.25 -0.87
C LEU A 59 -12.28 -18.49 -0.58
N SER A 60 -11.51 -18.91 -1.58
CA SER A 60 -10.68 -20.12 -1.50
C SER A 60 -9.46 -19.91 -0.63
N TYR A 61 -8.99 -20.99 0.01
CA TYR A 61 -7.75 -20.94 0.81
C TYR A 61 -6.55 -20.52 -0.05
N SER A 62 -6.46 -21.01 -1.29
CA SER A 62 -5.37 -20.66 -2.21
C SER A 62 -5.35 -19.16 -2.54
N PHE A 63 -6.53 -18.56 -2.77
CA PHE A 63 -6.64 -17.12 -2.95
C PHE A 63 -6.22 -16.34 -1.70
N LEU A 64 -6.76 -16.69 -0.53
CA LEU A 64 -6.42 -16.03 0.73
C LEU A 64 -4.92 -16.15 1.07
N LYS A 65 -4.31 -17.31 0.82
CA LYS A 65 -2.88 -17.53 0.98
C LYS A 65 -2.06 -16.70 -0.01
N GLY A 66 -2.51 -16.63 -1.27
CA GLY A 66 -1.89 -15.80 -2.30
C GLY A 66 -1.94 -14.30 -1.96
N VAL A 67 -3.08 -13.80 -1.48
CA VAL A 67 -3.19 -12.43 -0.96
C VAL A 67 -2.18 -12.18 0.14
N MET A 68 -2.12 -13.06 1.15
CA MET A 68 -1.19 -12.95 2.27
C MET A 68 0.27 -12.90 1.79
N SER A 69 0.64 -13.74 0.82
CA SER A 69 2.02 -13.79 0.29
C SER A 69 2.40 -12.58 -0.57
N ASN A 70 1.41 -11.86 -1.12
CA ASN A 70 1.63 -10.65 -1.92
C ASN A 70 1.58 -9.35 -1.09
N GLN A 71 1.39 -9.43 0.21
CA GLN A 71 1.29 -8.27 1.12
C GLN A 71 2.33 -8.40 2.22
N THR A 72 3.52 -7.92 1.95
CA THR A 72 4.71 -8.13 2.80
C THR A 72 4.99 -7.00 3.79
N PHE A 73 4.06 -6.08 4.00
CA PHE A 73 4.23 -4.96 4.96
C PHE A 73 4.55 -5.43 6.39
N ASP A 74 4.06 -6.59 6.78
CA ASP A 74 4.25 -7.17 8.11
C ASP A 74 5.54 -7.98 8.26
N THR A 75 6.22 -8.28 7.17
CA THR A 75 7.54 -8.97 7.22
C THR A 75 8.66 -8.03 7.62
N ASN A 76 8.44 -6.72 7.48
CA ASN A 76 9.41 -5.69 7.86
C ASN A 76 8.73 -4.54 8.61
N PRO A 77 8.43 -4.69 9.91
CA PRO A 77 7.76 -3.66 10.69
C PRO A 77 8.49 -2.32 10.73
N ILE A 78 9.82 -2.31 10.71
CA ILE A 78 10.62 -1.09 10.70
C ILE A 78 10.36 -0.30 9.40
N PHE A 79 10.35 -0.97 8.26
CA PHE A 79 9.97 -0.34 6.99
C PHE A 79 8.59 0.31 7.11
N THR A 80 7.61 -0.44 7.63
CA THR A 80 6.23 0.04 7.75
C THR A 80 6.12 1.30 8.61
N ILE A 81 6.80 1.37 9.76
CA ILE A 81 6.67 2.50 10.69
C ILE A 81 7.55 3.71 10.33
N LEU A 82 8.60 3.51 9.53
CA LEU A 82 9.54 4.58 9.13
C LEU A 82 9.37 5.03 7.67
N HIS A 83 8.50 4.39 6.90
CA HIS A 83 8.39 4.67 5.47
C HIS A 83 8.14 6.15 5.17
N GLU A 84 7.13 6.74 5.76
CA GLU A 84 6.85 8.17 5.54
C GLU A 84 7.94 9.09 6.12
N ALA A 85 8.62 8.67 7.18
CA ALA A 85 9.69 9.44 7.81
C ALA A 85 10.89 9.69 6.86
N CYS A 86 11.10 8.80 5.87
CA CYS A 86 12.14 8.98 4.85
C CYS A 86 11.95 10.26 4.01
N TYR A 87 10.74 10.77 3.95
CA TYR A 87 10.37 11.97 3.18
C TYR A 87 10.13 13.19 4.08
N ALA A 88 10.14 13.02 5.40
CA ALA A 88 9.87 14.10 6.35
C ALA A 88 11.15 14.88 6.68
N GLN A 89 11.13 16.18 6.45
CA GLN A 89 12.19 17.10 6.82
C GLN A 89 11.59 18.31 7.52
N LYS A 90 11.73 18.40 8.85
CA LYS A 90 11.19 19.47 9.69
C LYS A 90 9.66 19.57 9.71
N PHE A 91 8.96 18.49 9.45
CA PHE A 91 7.49 18.44 9.58
C PHE A 91 7.04 17.04 10.00
N ALA A 92 5.85 16.96 10.57
CA ALA A 92 5.20 15.70 10.90
C ALA A 92 4.47 15.14 9.67
N THR A 93 4.55 13.82 9.44
CA THR A 93 3.86 13.19 8.31
C THR A 93 2.36 13.05 8.57
N GLU A 94 1.98 12.75 9.82
CA GLU A 94 0.58 12.56 10.25
C GLU A 94 -0.19 11.65 9.31
N TRP A 95 0.44 10.54 8.89
CA TRP A 95 -0.14 9.61 7.93
C TRP A 95 -0.52 10.28 6.61
N SER A 96 0.45 10.83 5.92
CA SER A 96 0.28 11.64 4.69
C SER A 96 -0.58 10.95 3.64
N ALA A 97 -0.33 9.67 3.35
CA ALA A 97 -1.13 8.91 2.39
C ALA A 97 -2.60 8.79 2.83
N PHE A 98 -2.85 8.63 4.13
CA PHE A 98 -4.21 8.54 4.65
C PHE A 98 -4.95 9.89 4.62
N ARG A 99 -4.24 10.99 4.85
CA ARG A 99 -4.81 12.35 4.73
C ARG A 99 -5.18 12.65 3.29
N VAL A 100 -4.26 12.43 2.36
CA VAL A 100 -4.47 12.63 0.92
C VAL A 100 -5.60 11.74 0.39
N LEU A 101 -5.68 10.48 0.83
CA LEU A 101 -6.75 9.57 0.40
C LEU A 101 -8.16 10.13 0.63
N LYS A 102 -8.36 10.96 1.67
CA LYS A 102 -9.66 11.58 1.96
C LYS A 102 -10.10 12.58 0.87
N GLU A 103 -9.16 13.13 0.13
CA GLU A 103 -9.41 14.07 -0.97
C GLU A 103 -9.85 13.35 -2.26
N TYR A 104 -9.70 12.00 -2.29
CA TYR A 104 -10.01 11.16 -3.45
C TYR A 104 -11.09 10.12 -3.14
N PRO A 105 -12.37 10.53 -3.08
CA PRO A 105 -13.48 9.63 -2.74
C PRO A 105 -13.63 8.44 -3.70
N ILE A 106 -13.04 8.48 -4.88
CA ILE A 106 -13.02 7.39 -5.86
C ILE A 106 -12.40 6.09 -5.30
N PHE A 107 -11.52 6.19 -4.29
CA PHE A 107 -10.92 5.02 -3.64
C PHE A 107 -11.83 4.39 -2.59
N LYS A 108 -12.89 5.08 -2.16
CA LYS A 108 -13.90 4.51 -1.26
C LYS A 108 -14.74 3.51 -2.02
N TYR A 109 -14.62 2.23 -1.67
CA TYR A 109 -15.43 1.21 -2.30
C TYR A 109 -16.89 1.28 -1.85
N GLU A 110 -17.80 1.19 -2.80
CA GLU A 110 -19.23 1.01 -2.60
C GLU A 110 -19.68 -0.25 -3.36
N VAL A 111 -20.59 -1.02 -2.75
CA VAL A 111 -21.11 -2.26 -3.32
C VAL A 111 -21.65 -1.99 -4.73
N ASN A 112 -21.34 -2.91 -5.64
CA ASN A 112 -21.69 -2.84 -7.06
C ASN A 112 -20.96 -1.76 -7.87
N LYS A 113 -20.05 -0.98 -7.29
CA LYS A 113 -19.21 -0.04 -8.02
C LYS A 113 -17.86 -0.64 -8.42
N LYS A 114 -17.09 0.12 -9.18
CA LYS A 114 -15.73 -0.25 -9.57
C LYS A 114 -14.80 -0.07 -8.37
N LEU A 115 -14.01 -1.10 -8.06
CA LEU A 115 -12.91 -0.97 -7.10
C LEU A 115 -11.71 -0.33 -7.79
N ILE A 116 -11.08 0.62 -7.11
CA ILE A 116 -9.78 1.21 -7.47
C ILE A 116 -8.74 0.69 -6.49
N PHE A 117 -7.64 0.16 -7.01
CA PHE A 117 -6.51 -0.29 -6.20
C PHE A 117 -5.65 0.88 -5.73
N THR A 118 -5.03 0.73 -4.58
CA THR A 118 -4.01 1.66 -4.06
C THR A 118 -2.61 1.12 -4.35
N GLY A 119 -1.60 1.98 -4.27
CA GLY A 119 -0.19 1.59 -4.40
C GLY A 119 0.47 1.21 -3.08
N GLU A 120 1.77 1.47 -3.00
CA GLU A 120 2.59 1.27 -1.79
C GLU A 120 2.35 2.41 -0.80
N MET A 121 1.27 2.30 -0.06
CA MET A 121 0.84 3.31 0.89
C MET A 121 0.69 2.73 2.28
N LEU A 122 1.08 3.50 3.30
CA LEU A 122 0.90 3.13 4.70
C LEU A 122 -0.28 3.90 5.30
N TYR A 123 -1.11 3.16 6.00
CA TYR A 123 -2.32 3.68 6.62
C TYR A 123 -2.38 3.30 8.10
N PRO A 124 -2.89 4.17 9.00
CA PRO A 124 -2.96 3.88 10.43
C PRO A 124 -3.77 2.61 10.75
N TRP A 125 -4.80 2.30 9.96
CA TRP A 125 -5.62 1.10 10.16
C TRP A 125 -4.85 -0.22 9.94
N MET A 126 -3.71 -0.20 9.26
CA MET A 126 -2.86 -1.40 9.10
C MET A 126 -2.36 -1.91 10.44
N LEU A 127 -2.09 -1.02 11.38
CA LEU A 127 -1.67 -1.35 12.74
C LEU A 127 -2.79 -1.96 13.61
N ASP A 128 -4.02 -1.97 13.09
CA ASP A 128 -5.16 -2.62 13.74
C ASP A 128 -5.46 -4.01 13.18
N ILE A 129 -5.21 -4.21 11.88
CA ILE A 129 -5.62 -5.45 11.20
C ILE A 129 -4.47 -6.40 10.83
N TYR A 130 -3.23 -5.92 10.81
CA TYR A 130 -2.04 -6.77 10.68
C TYR A 130 -1.53 -7.10 12.08
N LYS A 131 -1.73 -8.32 12.54
CA LYS A 131 -1.38 -8.73 13.91
C LYS A 131 0.09 -8.53 14.24
N SER A 132 0.97 -8.77 13.28
CA SER A 132 2.42 -8.56 13.43
C SER A 132 2.83 -7.09 13.53
N LEU A 133 2.01 -6.16 13.00
CA LEU A 133 2.25 -4.73 13.12
C LEU A 133 1.62 -4.10 14.35
N SER A 134 0.60 -4.72 14.93
CA SER A 134 -0.16 -4.15 16.06
C SER A 134 0.69 -3.80 17.29
N PRO A 135 1.77 -4.54 17.66
CA PRO A 135 2.65 -4.16 18.75
C PRO A 135 3.37 -2.81 18.53
N PHE A 136 3.53 -2.40 17.29
CA PHE A 136 4.23 -1.17 16.93
C PHE A 136 3.31 0.06 16.81
N LYS A 137 1.99 -0.09 17.03
CA LYS A 137 1.00 0.98 16.84
C LYS A 137 1.36 2.28 17.58
N LYS A 138 1.75 2.17 18.85
CA LYS A 138 2.13 3.35 19.64
C LYS A 138 3.40 4.03 19.10
N ALA A 139 4.41 3.24 18.74
CA ALA A 139 5.65 3.77 18.16
C ALA A 139 5.39 4.44 16.80
N ALA A 140 4.58 3.82 15.94
CA ALA A 140 4.21 4.38 14.65
C ALA A 140 3.46 5.72 14.80
N GLN A 141 2.55 5.83 15.78
CA GLN A 141 1.85 7.08 16.05
C GLN A 141 2.80 8.19 16.50
N ILE A 142 3.71 7.91 17.44
CA ILE A 142 4.73 8.86 17.89
C ILE A 142 5.60 9.33 16.71
N LEU A 143 6.01 8.42 15.85
CA LEU A 143 6.84 8.74 14.69
C LEU A 143 6.07 9.58 13.66
N SER A 144 4.80 9.32 13.45
CA SER A 144 3.97 10.10 12.51
C SER A 144 3.74 11.53 13.00
N GLU A 145 3.68 11.74 14.32
CA GLU A 145 3.49 13.06 14.95
C GLU A 145 4.81 13.83 15.17
N LYS A 146 5.95 13.18 15.00
CA LYS A 146 7.27 13.79 15.15
C LYS A 146 7.47 14.88 14.10
N ASN A 147 7.69 16.12 14.52
CA ASN A 147 7.83 17.28 13.64
C ASN A 147 9.24 17.86 13.56
N ASP A 148 10.18 17.32 14.33
CA ASP A 148 11.57 17.78 14.40
C ASP A 148 12.55 16.86 13.63
N TRP A 149 12.07 16.22 12.55
CA TRP A 149 12.92 15.42 11.69
C TRP A 149 14.08 16.26 11.14
N PRO A 150 15.33 15.77 11.19
CA PRO A 150 16.48 16.50 10.65
C PRO A 150 16.37 16.64 9.12
N ILE A 151 17.12 17.59 8.58
CA ILE A 151 17.28 17.69 7.13
C ILE A 151 18.14 16.51 6.67
N LEU A 152 17.53 15.59 5.94
CA LEU A 152 18.19 14.42 5.37
C LEU A 152 18.83 14.75 4.01
N TYR A 153 18.13 15.51 3.17
CA TYR A 153 18.57 15.89 1.84
C TYR A 153 18.91 17.38 1.78
N LYS A 154 20.19 17.69 1.62
CA LYS A 154 20.69 19.08 1.51
C LYS A 154 20.82 19.43 0.03
N LYS A 155 19.85 20.16 -0.49
CA LYS A 155 19.78 20.53 -1.92
C LYS A 155 21.07 21.23 -2.39
N GLU A 156 21.61 22.13 -1.59
CA GLU A 156 22.83 22.89 -1.89
C GLU A 156 24.08 22.00 -2.00
N VAL A 157 24.10 20.90 -1.26
CA VAL A 157 25.19 19.89 -1.33
C VAL A 157 25.02 19.03 -2.56
N LEU A 158 23.80 18.57 -2.83
CA LEU A 158 23.48 17.74 -3.99
C LEU A 158 23.75 18.48 -5.30
N GLN A 159 23.44 19.76 -5.39
CA GLN A 159 23.72 20.60 -6.56
C GLN A 159 25.22 20.78 -6.86
N LYS A 160 26.06 20.61 -5.85
CA LYS A 160 27.53 20.69 -5.98
C LYS A 160 28.19 19.32 -6.14
N ASN A 161 27.40 18.28 -6.29
CA ASN A 161 27.92 16.92 -6.45
C ASN A 161 28.78 16.83 -7.72
N GLN A 162 29.99 16.32 -7.55
CA GLN A 162 30.94 16.10 -8.66
C GLN A 162 31.00 14.64 -9.11
N VAL A 163 30.31 13.75 -8.39
CA VAL A 163 30.22 12.34 -8.77
C VAL A 163 29.27 12.23 -9.96
N PRO A 164 29.71 11.65 -11.08
CA PRO A 164 28.84 11.44 -12.23
C PRO A 164 27.61 10.61 -11.84
N VAL A 165 26.42 11.10 -12.18
CA VAL A 165 25.16 10.43 -11.93
C VAL A 165 24.42 10.26 -13.25
N ALA A 166 23.87 9.07 -13.48
CA ALA A 166 22.97 8.79 -14.58
C ALA A 166 21.70 8.17 -14.01
N ALA A 167 20.55 8.57 -14.52
CA ALA A 167 19.26 8.07 -14.09
C ALA A 167 18.38 7.74 -15.28
N VAL A 168 17.52 6.75 -15.13
CA VAL A 168 16.43 6.44 -16.07
C VAL A 168 15.12 6.79 -15.41
N ILE A 169 14.32 7.61 -16.07
CA ILE A 169 13.01 8.04 -15.61
C ILE A 169 11.94 7.45 -16.51
N TYR A 170 11.07 6.63 -15.94
CA TYR A 170 10.00 6.00 -16.69
C TYR A 170 8.81 6.96 -16.86
N THR A 171 8.31 7.08 -18.10
CA THR A 171 7.21 7.99 -18.43
C THR A 171 5.91 7.62 -17.73
N ASN A 172 5.63 6.33 -17.58
CA ASN A 172 4.41 5.80 -16.99
C ASN A 172 4.74 5.01 -15.70
N ASP A 173 5.61 5.56 -14.85
CA ASP A 173 5.93 4.96 -13.56
C ASP A 173 4.69 4.98 -12.66
N MET A 174 4.34 3.82 -12.09
CA MET A 174 3.18 3.70 -11.19
C MET A 174 3.54 3.92 -9.71
N TYR A 175 4.83 4.05 -9.40
CA TYR A 175 5.32 4.27 -8.03
C TYR A 175 5.78 5.70 -7.80
N VAL A 176 6.48 6.29 -8.78
CA VAL A 176 7.06 7.62 -8.66
C VAL A 176 6.57 8.50 -9.81
N ASP A 177 5.95 9.63 -9.49
CA ASP A 177 5.51 10.59 -10.50
C ASP A 177 6.71 11.09 -11.30
N ARG A 178 6.60 11.00 -12.63
CA ARG A 178 7.66 11.43 -13.55
C ARG A 178 8.11 12.87 -13.33
N ASN A 179 7.18 13.77 -13.02
CA ASN A 179 7.51 15.18 -12.86
C ASN A 179 8.44 15.42 -11.66
N PHE A 180 8.19 14.72 -10.53
CA PHE A 180 9.08 14.77 -9.37
C PHE A 180 10.45 14.14 -9.63
N SER A 181 10.54 13.22 -10.60
CA SER A 181 11.84 12.60 -10.95
C SER A 181 12.68 13.47 -11.89
N ILE A 182 12.07 14.44 -12.58
CA ILE A 182 12.75 15.36 -13.51
C ILE A 182 13.30 16.60 -12.80
N GLU A 183 12.66 17.04 -11.70
CA GLU A 183 13.08 18.17 -10.89
C GLU A 183 14.41 17.89 -10.14
#